data_88a16eb43c36c1816aed699830ba2f0a
#
_entry.id   88a16eb43c36c1816aed699830ba2f0a
#
_cell.length_a   1.000
_cell.length_b   1.000
_cell.length_c   1.000
_cell.angle_alpha   90.00
_cell.angle_beta   90.00
_cell.angle_gamma   90.00
#
_symmetry.space_group_name_H-M   'P 1'
#
loop_
_entity.id
_entity.type
_entity.pdbx_description
1 polymer ?
#
loop_
_entity_poly.entity_id
_entity_poly.type
_entity_poly.pdbx_seq_one_letter_code
_entity_poly.pdbx_strand_id
1 'polypeptide(L)'
;MHDLIYCQKDIPREQWRYGLRTSAATGCGWIATYNALRLMGYWAEPEKLIKMYQRMFPVVHGNAGTAILAPALAFRRWGFPVQVVIDRKRYDEAAKAGDVSIVFYYWRKKWKVGAHFVTVQNKNGRFTGYNTYNNSKGPDDWTESIEGFLKKRKYFGTVLICIRDKRK
;
A
#
# COMPACT_ATOMS: atom_id res chain seq x y z
N MET A 1 0.74 20.71 -5.76
CA MET A 1 0.73 19.27 -6.13
C MET A 1 0.97 18.49 -4.83
N HIS A 2 0.03 17.68 -4.36
CA HIS A 2 0.29 16.88 -3.15
C HIS A 2 1.30 15.80 -3.49
N ASP A 3 2.43 15.79 -2.80
CA ASP A 3 3.50 14.84 -3.03
C ASP A 3 3.12 13.43 -2.54
N LEU A 4 3.85 12.42 -3.02
CA LEU A 4 3.72 11.05 -2.55
C LEU A 4 4.07 10.97 -1.05
N ILE A 5 3.41 10.09 -0.33
CA ILE A 5 3.72 9.85 1.09
C ILE A 5 4.76 8.74 1.16
N TYR A 6 6.01 9.11 1.46
CA TYR A 6 7.13 8.18 1.55
C TYR A 6 7.27 7.54 2.94
N CYS A 7 6.83 8.23 3.98
CA CYS A 7 6.89 7.76 5.35
C CYS A 7 5.63 8.17 6.12
N GLN A 8 4.80 7.20 6.51
CA GLN A 8 3.61 7.51 7.30
C GLN A 8 3.92 8.09 8.69
N LYS A 9 5.12 7.87 9.23
CA LYS A 9 5.53 8.40 10.54
C LYS A 9 5.76 9.91 10.51
N ASP A 10 6.00 10.48 9.33
CA ASP A 10 6.21 11.92 9.17
C ASP A 10 4.87 12.68 9.12
N ILE A 11 3.73 11.99 9.08
CA ILE A 11 2.39 12.61 9.14
C ILE A 11 2.17 13.15 10.57
N PRO A 12 1.91 14.45 10.75
CA PRO A 12 1.61 15.04 12.05
C PRO A 12 0.43 14.34 12.74
N ARG A 13 0.49 14.21 14.07
CA ARG A 13 -0.51 13.45 14.84
C ARG A 13 -1.92 14.02 14.72
N GLU A 14 -2.03 15.32 14.59
CA GLU A 14 -3.28 16.08 14.48
C GLU A 14 -3.86 16.02 13.07
N GLN A 15 -3.02 15.73 12.08
CA GLN A 15 -3.39 15.67 10.68
C GLN A 15 -3.83 14.23 10.33
N TRP A 16 -4.92 14.12 9.60
CA TRP A 16 -5.38 12.87 9.00
C TRP A 16 -5.51 11.70 9.99
N ARG A 17 -6.36 11.87 10.98
CA ARG A 17 -6.71 10.78 11.91
C ARG A 17 -7.43 9.64 11.17
N TYR A 18 -7.09 8.39 11.53
CA TYR A 18 -7.71 7.19 10.98
C TYR A 18 -8.31 6.34 12.10
N GLY A 19 -9.64 6.34 12.19
CA GLY A 19 -10.36 5.74 13.31
C GLY A 19 -10.00 6.42 14.65
N LEU A 20 -9.75 5.62 15.65
CA LEU A 20 -9.34 6.09 17.00
C LEU A 20 -7.82 6.38 17.08
N ARG A 21 -7.07 6.10 16.01
CA ARG A 21 -5.62 6.25 15.94
C ARG A 21 -5.22 7.38 15.00
N THR A 22 -3.91 7.62 14.91
CA THR A 22 -3.33 8.52 13.92
C THR A 22 -3.01 7.79 12.63
N SER A 23 -3.03 8.46 11.49
CA SER A 23 -2.57 7.88 10.22
C SER A 23 -1.12 7.41 10.26
N ALA A 24 -0.28 8.08 11.04
CA ALA A 24 1.10 7.65 11.34
C ALA A 24 1.18 6.27 12.01
N ALA A 25 0.13 5.83 12.70
CA ALA A 25 0.09 4.54 13.39
C ALA A 25 -0.56 3.44 12.54
N THR A 26 -1.70 3.73 11.91
CA THR A 26 -2.57 2.70 11.27
C THR A 26 -3.02 3.03 9.86
N GLY A 27 -2.52 4.12 9.26
CA GLY A 27 -2.99 4.64 7.97
C GLY A 27 -2.41 3.96 6.72
N CYS A 28 -1.58 2.92 6.84
CA CYS A 28 -0.86 2.35 5.68
C CYS A 28 -1.80 1.93 4.53
N GLY A 29 -3.02 1.47 4.79
CA GLY A 29 -3.95 1.04 3.76
C GLY A 29 -4.44 2.20 2.87
N TRP A 30 -4.91 3.31 3.45
CA TRP A 30 -5.34 4.46 2.67
C TRP A 30 -4.14 5.17 2.02
N ILE A 31 -2.97 5.19 2.69
CA ILE A 31 -1.73 5.76 2.14
C ILE A 31 -1.29 4.99 0.89
N ALA A 32 -1.32 3.66 0.95
CA ALA A 32 -1.00 2.85 -0.23
C ALA A 32 -1.95 3.12 -1.39
N THR A 33 -3.24 3.27 -1.12
CA THR A 33 -4.23 3.63 -2.14
C THR A 33 -4.00 5.05 -2.70
N TYR A 34 -3.69 6.01 -1.82
CA TYR A 34 -3.34 7.38 -2.21
C TYR A 34 -2.14 7.39 -3.16
N ASN A 35 -1.03 6.77 -2.74
CA ASN A 35 0.19 6.70 -3.54
C ASN A 35 -0.06 6.01 -4.89
N ALA A 36 -0.84 4.93 -4.92
CA ALA A 36 -1.18 4.23 -6.16
C ALA A 36 -1.96 5.12 -7.14
N LEU A 37 -2.96 5.86 -6.67
CA LEU A 37 -3.69 6.84 -7.49
C LEU A 37 -2.75 7.92 -8.03
N ARG A 38 -1.90 8.48 -7.17
CA ARG A 38 -0.96 9.54 -7.56
C ARG A 38 0.06 9.07 -8.59
N LEU A 39 0.60 7.87 -8.44
CA LEU A 39 1.54 7.26 -9.40
C LEU A 39 0.91 7.00 -10.77
N MET A 40 -0.39 6.72 -10.82
CA MET A 40 -1.14 6.61 -12.07
C MET A 40 -1.64 7.96 -12.61
N GLY A 41 -1.30 9.09 -11.97
CA GLY A 41 -1.68 10.43 -12.40
C GLY A 41 -3.10 10.85 -12.07
N TYR A 42 -3.77 10.16 -11.15
CA TYR A 42 -5.10 10.57 -10.67
C TYR A 42 -4.97 11.57 -9.53
N TRP A 43 -5.92 12.50 -9.48
CA TRP A 43 -6.08 13.35 -8.32
C TRP A 43 -6.64 12.54 -7.15
N ALA A 44 -6.08 12.73 -5.97
CA ALA A 44 -6.53 12.08 -4.74
C ALA A 44 -6.41 13.07 -3.57
N GLU A 45 -7.44 13.08 -2.72
CA GLU A 45 -7.49 13.90 -1.51
C GLU A 45 -7.41 12.99 -0.29
N PRO A 46 -6.40 13.14 0.58
CA PRO A 46 -6.24 12.31 1.77
C PRO A 46 -7.50 12.22 2.62
N GLU A 47 -8.16 13.35 2.90
CA GLU A 47 -9.35 13.42 3.74
C GLU A 47 -10.52 12.61 3.18
N LYS A 48 -10.72 12.64 1.87
CA LYS A 48 -11.79 11.86 1.21
C LYS A 48 -11.49 10.36 1.28
N LEU A 49 -10.23 9.98 1.05
CA LEU A 49 -9.81 8.59 1.18
C LEU A 49 -9.96 8.09 2.62
N ILE A 50 -9.49 8.85 3.60
CA ILE A 50 -9.61 8.50 5.00
C ILE A 50 -11.08 8.29 5.40
N LYS A 51 -11.96 9.24 5.05
CA LYS A 51 -13.40 9.12 5.34
C LYS A 51 -14.00 7.86 4.70
N MET A 52 -13.63 7.56 3.46
CA MET A 52 -14.09 6.34 2.77
C MET A 52 -13.59 5.09 3.49
N TYR A 53 -12.31 5.02 3.81
CA TYR A 53 -11.71 3.87 4.49
C TYR A 53 -12.25 3.66 5.89
N GLN A 54 -12.52 4.73 6.64
CA GLN A 54 -13.16 4.67 7.96
C GLN A 54 -14.57 4.10 7.91
N ARG A 55 -15.33 4.38 6.85
CA ARG A 55 -16.72 3.92 6.70
C ARG A 55 -16.80 2.47 6.19
N MET A 56 -15.88 2.05 5.34
CA MET A 56 -16.02 0.82 4.57
C MET A 56 -15.10 -0.32 5.03
N PHE A 57 -13.93 -0.01 5.56
CA PHE A 57 -12.85 -0.99 5.68
C PHE A 57 -12.11 -1.01 7.01
N PRO A 58 -12.62 -0.44 8.11
CA PRO A 58 -11.86 -0.40 9.36
C PRO A 58 -11.81 -1.79 10.00
N VAL A 59 -10.64 -2.19 10.48
CA VAL A 59 -10.49 -3.35 11.36
C VAL A 59 -10.46 -2.85 12.78
N VAL A 60 -11.38 -3.35 13.63
CA VAL A 60 -11.53 -2.91 15.03
C VAL A 60 -11.60 -1.37 15.13
N HIS A 61 -12.55 -0.75 14.42
CA HIS A 61 -12.73 0.71 14.38
C HIS A 61 -11.45 1.48 13.99
N GLY A 62 -10.59 0.87 13.14
CA GLY A 62 -9.31 1.43 12.71
C GLY A 62 -8.14 1.19 13.66
N ASN A 63 -8.37 0.60 14.85
CA ASN A 63 -7.28 0.29 15.80
C ASN A 63 -6.31 -0.77 15.29
N ALA A 64 -6.78 -1.71 14.47
CA ALA A 64 -5.98 -2.73 13.82
C ALA A 64 -5.71 -2.41 12.33
N GLY A 65 -5.90 -1.15 11.92
CA GLY A 65 -5.65 -0.70 10.55
C GLY A 65 -6.81 -0.97 9.60
N THR A 66 -6.47 -1.44 8.40
CA THR A 66 -7.37 -1.60 7.25
C THR A 66 -7.48 -3.08 6.86
N ALA A 67 -8.67 -3.51 6.45
CA ALA A 67 -8.89 -4.88 5.94
C ALA A 67 -8.00 -5.17 4.72
N ILE A 68 -7.46 -6.40 4.64
CA ILE A 68 -6.42 -6.79 3.68
C ILE A 68 -6.83 -6.52 2.22
N LEU A 69 -8.08 -6.77 1.87
CA LEU A 69 -8.58 -6.56 0.50
C LEU A 69 -9.20 -5.18 0.27
N ALA A 70 -9.17 -4.29 1.25
CA ALA A 70 -9.76 -2.97 1.13
C ALA A 70 -9.26 -2.16 -0.06
N PRO A 71 -7.94 -2.10 -0.35
CA PRO A 71 -7.47 -1.41 -1.55
C PRO A 71 -8.03 -2.03 -2.84
N ALA A 72 -8.08 -3.36 -2.94
CA ALA A 72 -8.63 -4.04 -4.12
C ALA A 72 -10.10 -3.68 -4.34
N LEU A 73 -10.91 -3.69 -3.27
CA LEU A 73 -12.32 -3.34 -3.32
C LEU A 73 -12.53 -1.86 -3.68
N ALA A 74 -11.72 -0.96 -3.13
CA ALA A 74 -11.77 0.46 -3.45
C ALA A 74 -11.50 0.70 -4.94
N PHE A 75 -10.42 0.15 -5.49
CA PHE A 75 -10.09 0.30 -6.90
C PHE A 75 -11.14 -0.32 -7.82
N ARG A 76 -11.66 -1.52 -7.51
CA ARG A 76 -12.76 -2.13 -8.28
C ARG A 76 -14.02 -1.27 -8.28
N ARG A 77 -14.39 -0.69 -7.13
CA ARG A 77 -15.54 0.22 -7.03
C ARG A 77 -15.37 1.48 -7.89
N TRP A 78 -14.14 1.93 -8.10
CA TRP A 78 -13.84 3.06 -9.00
C TRP A 78 -13.67 2.65 -10.48
N GLY A 79 -13.92 1.37 -10.81
CA GLY A 79 -13.87 0.86 -12.18
C GLY A 79 -12.47 0.54 -12.69
N PHE A 80 -11.47 0.41 -11.81
CA PHE A 80 -10.13 -0.04 -12.21
C PHE A 80 -10.10 -1.56 -12.36
N PRO A 81 -9.44 -2.10 -13.39
CA PRO A 81 -9.13 -3.52 -13.47
C PRO A 81 -8.15 -3.89 -12.35
N VAL A 82 -8.52 -4.88 -11.52
CA VAL A 82 -7.73 -5.30 -10.35
C VAL A 82 -7.57 -6.80 -10.33
N GLN A 83 -6.32 -7.25 -10.26
CA GLN A 83 -5.96 -8.64 -10.01
C GLN A 83 -5.41 -8.77 -8.58
N VAL A 84 -5.91 -9.75 -7.82
CA VAL A 84 -5.39 -10.12 -6.51
C VAL A 84 -4.59 -11.40 -6.66
N VAL A 85 -3.35 -11.42 -6.21
CA VAL A 85 -2.42 -12.54 -6.32
C VAL A 85 -1.96 -12.94 -4.92
N ILE A 86 -2.10 -14.23 -4.60
CA ILE A 86 -1.68 -14.81 -3.31
C ILE A 86 -0.41 -15.63 -3.50
N ASP A 87 -0.26 -16.29 -4.64
CA ASP A 87 0.94 -17.06 -4.96
C ASP A 87 2.14 -16.13 -5.19
N ARG A 88 3.08 -16.14 -4.27
CA ARG A 88 4.28 -15.28 -4.29
C ARG A 88 5.16 -15.50 -5.52
N LYS A 89 5.17 -16.70 -6.10
CA LYS A 89 5.94 -17.00 -7.32
C LYS A 89 5.45 -16.20 -8.53
N ARG A 90 4.21 -15.74 -8.51
CA ARG A 90 3.59 -14.95 -9.58
C ARG A 90 3.66 -13.45 -9.36
N TYR A 91 4.24 -12.97 -8.24
CA TYR A 91 4.23 -11.56 -7.87
C TYR A 91 4.93 -10.68 -8.90
N ASP A 92 6.14 -11.05 -9.29
CA ASP A 92 6.95 -10.23 -10.19
C ASP A 92 6.32 -10.12 -11.58
N GLU A 93 5.80 -11.25 -12.12
CA GLU A 93 5.08 -11.26 -13.39
C GLU A 93 3.80 -10.41 -13.33
N ALA A 94 2.97 -10.62 -12.32
CA ALA A 94 1.71 -9.90 -12.16
C ALA A 94 1.94 -8.38 -11.95
N ALA A 95 2.95 -8.01 -11.17
CA ALA A 95 3.29 -6.60 -10.93
C ALA A 95 3.87 -5.91 -12.17
N LYS A 96 4.59 -6.63 -13.03
CA LYS A 96 5.08 -6.11 -14.33
C LYS A 96 3.93 -5.87 -15.31
N ALA A 97 2.86 -6.66 -15.23
CA ALA A 97 1.66 -6.51 -16.05
C ALA A 97 0.71 -5.40 -15.57
N GLY A 98 0.89 -4.91 -14.35
CA GLY A 98 0.13 -3.79 -13.77
C GLY A 98 0.82 -2.44 -13.98
N ASP A 99 0.07 -1.36 -13.83
CA ASP A 99 0.64 0.01 -13.82
C ASP A 99 1.18 0.38 -12.45
N VAL A 100 0.54 -0.15 -11.39
CA VAL A 100 0.95 -0.02 -9.99
C VAL A 100 0.46 -1.23 -9.21
N SER A 101 1.17 -1.58 -8.15
CA SER A 101 0.76 -2.66 -7.26
C SER A 101 0.75 -2.21 -5.80
N ILE A 102 -0.06 -2.87 -4.98
CA ILE A 102 -0.04 -2.71 -3.53
C ILE A 102 0.27 -4.07 -2.92
N VAL A 103 1.33 -4.13 -2.12
CA VAL A 103 1.75 -5.33 -1.40
C VAL A 103 1.31 -5.21 0.05
N PHE A 104 0.61 -6.23 0.55
CA PHE A 104 0.32 -6.38 1.98
C PHE A 104 1.15 -7.53 2.52
N TYR A 105 1.82 -7.32 3.65
CA TYR A 105 2.62 -8.33 4.31
C TYR A 105 2.62 -8.17 5.83
N TYR A 106 2.93 -9.28 6.53
CA TYR A 106 3.22 -9.30 7.95
C TYR A 106 4.72 -9.33 8.17
N TRP A 107 5.16 -8.73 9.28
CA TRP A 107 6.52 -8.84 9.78
C TRP A 107 6.52 -9.23 11.27
N ARG A 108 7.57 -9.89 11.69
CA ARG A 108 7.80 -10.25 13.10
C ARG A 108 9.17 -9.77 13.54
N LYS A 109 9.23 -9.07 14.66
CA LYS A 109 10.47 -8.66 15.31
C LYS A 109 10.38 -8.95 16.80
N LYS A 110 11.15 -9.96 17.28
CA LYS A 110 11.05 -10.47 18.65
C LYS A 110 9.59 -10.85 18.97
N TRP A 111 9.00 -10.19 19.96
CA TRP A 111 7.62 -10.44 20.42
C TRP A 111 6.55 -9.60 19.70
N LYS A 112 6.96 -8.74 18.77
CA LYS A 112 6.04 -7.85 18.05
C LYS A 112 5.74 -8.40 16.67
N VAL A 113 4.46 -8.47 16.33
CA VAL A 113 3.98 -8.72 14.98
C VAL A 113 3.34 -7.44 14.46
N GLY A 114 3.61 -7.07 13.23
CA GLY A 114 2.96 -5.97 12.55
C GLY A 114 2.57 -6.35 11.15
N ALA A 115 1.73 -5.53 10.54
CA ALA A 115 1.31 -5.66 9.16
C ALA A 115 1.47 -4.33 8.45
N HIS A 116 1.68 -4.36 7.14
CA HIS A 116 1.93 -3.15 6.38
C HIS A 116 1.44 -3.27 4.95
N PHE A 117 0.93 -2.15 4.43
CA PHE A 117 0.63 -1.94 3.01
C PHE A 117 1.69 -1.03 2.41
N VAL A 118 2.25 -1.43 1.29
CA VAL A 118 3.24 -0.65 0.53
C VAL A 118 2.81 -0.57 -0.92
N THR A 119 2.85 0.62 -1.50
CA THR A 119 2.69 0.79 -2.94
C THR A 119 3.99 0.47 -3.63
N VAL A 120 3.92 -0.30 -4.70
CA VAL A 120 5.07 -0.72 -5.49
C VAL A 120 4.83 -0.41 -6.95
N GLN A 121 5.82 0.17 -7.62
CA GLN A 121 5.81 0.44 -9.05
C GLN A 121 6.97 -0.28 -9.73
N ASN A 122 6.72 -0.88 -10.88
CA ASN A 122 7.77 -1.36 -11.76
C ASN A 122 8.26 -0.22 -12.66
N LYS A 123 9.56 -0.01 -12.71
CA LYS A 123 10.23 0.91 -13.65
C LYS A 123 11.41 0.19 -14.29
N ASN A 124 11.30 -0.10 -15.58
CA ASN A 124 12.38 -0.74 -16.35
C ASN A 124 12.90 -2.04 -15.72
N GLY A 125 12.00 -2.88 -15.23
CA GLY A 125 12.36 -4.16 -14.61
C GLY A 125 12.76 -4.09 -13.14
N ARG A 126 12.86 -2.89 -12.55
CA ARG A 126 13.13 -2.70 -11.11
C ARG A 126 11.87 -2.27 -10.39
N PHE A 127 11.68 -2.80 -9.20
CA PHE A 127 10.56 -2.43 -8.33
C PHE A 127 10.96 -1.34 -7.34
N THR A 128 10.08 -0.38 -7.17
CA THR A 128 10.26 0.74 -6.25
C THR A 128 9.10 0.77 -5.28
N GLY A 129 9.40 0.76 -3.98
CA GLY A 129 8.40 0.83 -2.91
C GLY A 129 8.19 2.25 -2.39
N TYR A 130 6.96 2.58 -2.00
CA TYR A 130 6.57 3.87 -1.42
C TYR A 130 5.92 3.64 -0.07
N ASN A 131 6.38 4.33 0.95
CA ASN A 131 6.02 4.11 2.36
C ASN A 131 6.46 2.73 2.87
N THR A 132 7.68 2.31 2.50
CA THR A 132 8.23 0.99 2.87
C THR A 132 8.69 0.94 4.32
N TYR A 133 9.37 1.98 4.79
CA TYR A 133 9.98 2.04 6.12
C TYR A 133 9.55 3.27 6.91
N ASN A 134 9.75 3.22 8.23
CA ASN A 134 9.46 4.33 9.14
C ASN A 134 10.45 5.51 9.03
N ASN A 135 11.44 5.40 8.18
CA ASN A 135 12.47 6.42 7.93
C ASN A 135 12.74 6.65 6.45
N SER A 136 11.85 6.20 5.55
CA SER A 136 11.95 6.46 4.13
C SER A 136 11.88 7.96 3.86
N LYS A 137 12.83 8.48 3.09
CA LYS A 137 12.88 9.90 2.67
C LYS A 137 12.50 10.08 1.20
N GLY A 138 12.25 9.00 0.51
CA GLY A 138 11.92 8.92 -0.89
C GLY A 138 11.49 7.51 -1.29
N PRO A 139 11.46 7.21 -2.60
CA PRO A 139 11.21 5.87 -3.09
C PRO A 139 12.29 4.90 -2.63
N ASP A 140 11.90 3.72 -2.16
CA ASP A 140 12.81 2.68 -1.71
C ASP A 140 13.01 1.64 -2.83
N ASP A 141 14.27 1.27 -3.11
CA ASP A 141 14.60 0.24 -4.10
C ASP A 141 14.26 -1.17 -3.56
N TRP A 142 13.37 -1.86 -4.25
CA TRP A 142 12.99 -3.25 -3.98
C TRP A 142 13.71 -4.23 -4.91
N THR A 143 14.69 -3.75 -5.67
CA THR A 143 15.46 -4.53 -6.64
C THR A 143 14.59 -5.07 -7.80
N GLU A 144 14.97 -6.20 -8.38
CA GLU A 144 14.34 -6.80 -9.56
C GLU A 144 13.20 -7.77 -9.20
N SER A 145 12.99 -8.05 -7.90
CA SER A 145 12.02 -9.03 -7.44
C SER A 145 11.34 -8.63 -6.14
N ILE A 146 10.01 -8.51 -6.18
CA ILE A 146 9.16 -8.32 -5.00
C ILE A 146 9.30 -9.54 -4.07
N GLU A 147 9.23 -10.75 -4.63
CA GLU A 147 9.36 -11.99 -3.85
C GLU A 147 10.73 -12.07 -3.18
N GLY A 148 11.79 -11.75 -3.92
CA GLY A 148 13.16 -11.70 -3.41
C GLY A 148 13.32 -10.71 -2.26
N PHE A 149 12.74 -9.51 -2.39
CA PHE A 149 12.72 -8.51 -1.33
C PHE A 149 12.01 -9.02 -0.07
N LEU A 150 10.80 -9.57 -0.21
CA LEU A 150 10.01 -10.08 0.91
C LEU A 150 10.72 -11.24 1.63
N LYS A 151 11.34 -12.15 0.87
CA LYS A 151 12.12 -13.26 1.41
C LYS A 151 13.34 -12.80 2.19
N LYS A 152 14.13 -11.89 1.61
CA LYS A 152 15.30 -11.30 2.28
C LYS A 152 14.94 -10.61 3.59
N ARG A 153 13.76 -9.98 3.68
CA ARG A 153 13.23 -9.30 4.87
C ARG A 153 12.51 -10.25 5.84
N LYS A 154 12.34 -11.52 5.50
CA LYS A 154 11.58 -12.51 6.29
C LYS A 154 10.14 -12.07 6.53
N TYR A 155 9.52 -11.44 5.52
CA TYR A 155 8.12 -11.07 5.54
C TYR A 155 7.24 -12.23 5.11
N PHE A 156 6.06 -12.38 5.69
CA PHE A 156 5.16 -13.53 5.51
C PHE A 156 3.69 -13.08 5.37
N GLY A 157 2.80 -14.02 5.01
CA GLY A 157 1.37 -13.77 4.92
C GLY A 157 1.03 -12.65 3.93
N THR A 158 1.52 -12.76 2.69
CA THR A 158 1.47 -11.65 1.73
C THR A 158 0.32 -11.77 0.73
N VAL A 159 -0.18 -10.61 0.30
CA VAL A 159 -1.10 -10.45 -0.82
C VAL A 159 -0.59 -9.33 -1.72
N LEU A 160 -0.58 -9.56 -3.02
CA LEU A 160 -0.29 -8.55 -4.03
C LEU A 160 -1.59 -8.14 -4.72
N ILE A 161 -1.84 -6.85 -4.81
CA ILE A 161 -2.96 -6.24 -5.52
C ILE A 161 -2.39 -5.46 -6.70
N CYS A 162 -2.54 -6.00 -7.91
CA CYS A 162 -2.10 -5.35 -9.14
C CYS A 162 -3.24 -4.53 -9.73
N ILE A 163 -2.99 -3.30 -10.08
CA ILE A 163 -3.96 -2.33 -10.57
C ILE A 163 -3.52 -1.87 -11.94
N ARG A 164 -4.45 -1.88 -12.91
CA ARG A 164 -4.25 -1.30 -14.24
C ARG A 164 -4.99 0.02 -14.34
N ASP A 165 -4.40 0.95 -15.06
CA ASP A 165 -5.04 2.23 -15.34
C ASP A 165 -6.26 2.02 -16.25
N LYS A 166 -7.43 2.43 -15.78
CA LYS A 166 -8.71 2.27 -16.51
C LYS A 166 -8.81 3.15 -17.77
N ARG A 167 -7.86 4.06 -18.00
CA ARG A 167 -7.78 4.90 -19.20
C ARG A 167 -7.01 4.22 -20.35
N LYS A 168 -6.36 3.11 -20.09
CA LYS A 168 -5.65 2.27 -21.06
C LYS A 168 -6.53 1.09 -21.48
#